data_f53e72a35036e477e8861a32558eccd7
#
_entry.id   f53e72a35036e477e8861a32558eccd7
#
_cell.length_a   1.000
_cell.length_b   1.000
_cell.length_c   1.000
_cell.angle_alpha   90.00
_cell.angle_beta   90.00
_cell.angle_gamma   90.00
#
_symmetry.space_group_name_H-M   'P 1'
#
loop_
_entity.id
_entity.type
_entity.pdbx_description
1 polymer ?
#
loop_
_entity_poly.entity_id
_entity_poly.type
_entity_poly.pdbx_seq_one_letter_code
_entity_poly.pdbx_strand_id
1 'polypeptide(L)'
;MYLPKLHKVWLCQNSQGGIYLTPKMANRHGLIAGATGTGKTVTLKVLAESFSEMGVPVFLADIKGDVSGMILPGEDSEGFQKRIKNKLGLDIDWKFSSYPVRFWDVYGKMGLPVRTTISDMGPELLSRLLELNDTQAGVMNIVFRVADSQGLLLLDFKDLRSMVQYVGDHAAEIKMEYGNVSSQSIGAIQRALLRLEDQGGNIFFGEPALDIRDWFATDSDGRGVINLLHCTELFQNPLLYSTFLLWMLSELYEMMPEAGDLNKPKMVFFFDEAHLIFKDAPRSLLDKVEQIVRLIRSKGIGIYFITQQPADIPDSVLAQLGNKLQHALRAYTPKERKGLKAASQAFRPNPDLNAEAALGELGTGEVLVSLLDEEGVPTMVQRAYVMPPRSYLGTCSDEVRRQAIQETPLHTKYAKAIDRESAYEILQKRAQQAAAA
;
A
#
# COMPACT_ATOMS: atom_id res chain seq x y z
N MET A 1 -11.35 17.92 3.24
CA MET A 1 -10.94 19.21 2.65
C MET A 1 -9.90 19.88 3.55
N TYR A 2 -8.75 20.21 3.04
CA TYR A 2 -7.73 20.92 3.81
C TYR A 2 -8.08 22.42 3.94
N LEU A 3 -7.92 22.96 5.13
CA LEU A 3 -8.17 24.37 5.45
C LEU A 3 -6.82 25.06 5.77
N PRO A 4 -6.15 25.71 4.79
CA PRO A 4 -4.80 26.25 4.97
C PRO A 4 -4.69 27.26 6.12
N LYS A 5 -5.69 28.12 6.31
CA LYS A 5 -5.71 29.14 7.38
C LYS A 5 -5.76 28.54 8.79
N LEU A 6 -6.37 27.35 8.94
CA LEU A 6 -6.50 26.66 10.23
C LEU A 6 -5.44 25.57 10.40
N HIS A 7 -4.69 25.23 9.34
CA HIS A 7 -3.81 24.07 9.29
C HIS A 7 -4.50 22.78 9.77
N LYS A 8 -5.74 22.55 9.34
CA LYS A 8 -6.56 21.38 9.72
C LYS A 8 -7.26 20.78 8.50
N VAL A 9 -7.51 19.47 8.55
CA VAL A 9 -8.34 18.77 7.57
C VAL A 9 -9.75 18.66 8.12
N TRP A 10 -10.70 19.33 7.48
CA TRP A 10 -12.12 19.18 7.78
C TRP A 10 -12.63 17.85 7.23
N LEU A 11 -12.76 16.88 8.11
CA LEU A 11 -13.04 15.49 7.74
C LEU A 11 -14.50 15.12 7.91
N CYS A 12 -15.11 15.54 9.02
CA CYS A 12 -16.51 15.23 9.33
C CYS A 12 -17.24 16.47 9.87
N GLN A 13 -18.57 16.40 9.87
CA GLN A 13 -19.46 17.42 10.38
C GLN A 13 -20.59 16.79 11.20
N ASN A 14 -20.92 17.39 12.33
CA ASN A 14 -22.11 17.06 13.11
C ASN A 14 -22.85 18.32 13.54
N SER A 15 -23.88 18.20 14.39
CA SER A 15 -24.68 19.33 14.88
C SER A 15 -23.91 20.31 15.79
N GLN A 16 -22.77 19.86 16.33
CA GLN A 16 -21.92 20.69 17.21
C GLN A 16 -20.82 21.43 16.38
N GLY A 17 -20.61 21.07 15.13
CA GLY A 17 -19.63 21.68 14.24
C GLY A 17 -18.75 20.72 13.48
N GLY A 18 -17.64 21.25 12.94
CA GLY A 18 -16.67 20.48 12.18
C GLY A 18 -15.77 19.62 13.06
N ILE A 19 -15.43 18.44 12.58
CA ILE A 19 -14.46 17.54 13.19
C ILE A 19 -13.22 17.49 12.26
N TYR A 20 -12.06 17.78 12.84
CA TYR A 20 -10.84 18.05 12.10
C TYR A 20 -9.74 17.08 12.45
N LEU A 21 -9.04 16.57 11.42
CA LEU A 21 -7.77 15.87 11.59
C LEU A 21 -6.64 16.91 11.64
N THR A 22 -5.82 16.84 12.68
CA THR A 22 -4.61 17.66 12.80
C THR A 22 -3.50 17.05 11.93
N PRO A 23 -2.92 17.78 10.96
CA PRO A 23 -1.91 17.26 10.03
C PRO A 23 -0.71 16.61 10.73
N LYS A 24 -0.22 17.20 11.83
CA LYS A 24 0.85 16.64 12.66
C LYS A 24 0.54 15.23 13.18
N MET A 25 -0.74 14.89 13.38
CA MET A 25 -1.19 13.60 13.88
C MET A 25 -1.54 12.60 12.77
N ALA A 26 -1.45 12.99 11.50
CA ALA A 26 -1.80 12.11 10.39
C ALA A 26 -0.81 10.96 10.19
N ASN A 27 0.46 11.09 10.62
CA ASN A 27 1.45 10.02 10.62
C ASN A 27 1.30 9.03 11.81
N ARG A 28 0.32 9.26 12.70
CA ARG A 28 -0.05 8.32 13.78
C ARG A 28 -0.97 7.22 13.31
N HIS A 29 -1.00 7.00 12.02
CA HIS A 29 -1.77 5.97 11.32
C HIS A 29 -3.29 6.10 11.53
N GLY A 30 -4.06 5.32 10.79
CA GLY A 30 -5.51 5.37 10.92
C GLY A 30 -6.21 4.10 10.45
N LEU A 31 -7.46 4.00 10.87
CA LEU A 31 -8.40 2.94 10.50
C LEU A 31 -9.65 3.55 9.91
N ILE A 32 -10.07 3.05 8.74
CA ILE A 32 -11.37 3.30 8.15
C ILE A 32 -12.09 1.95 8.04
N ALA A 33 -13.06 1.70 8.90
CA ALA A 33 -13.73 0.40 8.90
C ALA A 33 -15.24 0.55 8.70
N GLY A 34 -15.91 -0.53 8.24
CA GLY A 34 -17.35 -0.58 8.07
C GLY A 34 -17.82 -1.52 6.97
N ALA A 35 -19.09 -1.88 6.98
CA ALA A 35 -19.69 -2.77 6.00
C ALA A 35 -19.60 -2.21 4.56
N THR A 36 -19.77 -3.06 3.56
CA THR A 36 -19.81 -2.65 2.15
C THR A 36 -20.95 -1.65 1.91
N GLY A 37 -20.69 -0.62 1.09
CA GLY A 37 -21.70 0.40 0.73
C GLY A 37 -21.96 1.46 1.82
N THR A 38 -21.22 1.48 2.93
CA THR A 38 -21.42 2.45 4.02
C THR A 38 -20.67 3.77 3.84
N GLY A 39 -19.76 3.87 2.83
CA GLY A 39 -19.07 5.12 2.50
C GLY A 39 -17.56 5.12 2.77
N LYS A 40 -16.93 3.96 3.01
CA LYS A 40 -15.47 3.86 3.24
C LYS A 40 -14.64 4.49 2.11
N THR A 41 -14.94 4.16 0.85
CA THR A 41 -14.25 4.72 -0.34
C THR A 41 -14.37 6.25 -0.40
N VAL A 42 -15.52 6.80 0.01
CA VAL A 42 -15.72 8.25 0.10
C VAL A 42 -14.78 8.85 1.15
N THR A 43 -14.72 8.25 2.34
CA THR A 43 -13.82 8.70 3.42
C THR A 43 -12.36 8.64 3.01
N LEU A 44 -11.96 7.57 2.33
CA LEU A 44 -10.61 7.41 1.77
C LEU A 44 -10.31 8.54 0.78
N LYS A 45 -11.23 8.82 -0.17
CA LYS A 45 -11.05 9.91 -1.15
C LYS A 45 -10.90 11.26 -0.46
N VAL A 46 -11.76 11.59 0.51
CA VAL A 46 -11.68 12.86 1.26
C VAL A 46 -10.34 13.02 1.97
N LEU A 47 -9.80 11.96 2.56
CA LEU A 47 -8.47 12.00 3.20
C LEU A 47 -7.36 12.16 2.15
N ALA A 48 -7.36 11.36 1.08
CA ALA A 48 -6.35 11.41 0.02
C ALA A 48 -6.31 12.79 -0.66
N GLU A 49 -7.48 13.35 -0.99
CA GLU A 49 -7.62 14.71 -1.51
C GLU A 49 -7.05 15.76 -0.55
N SER A 50 -7.38 15.64 0.74
CA SER A 50 -6.92 16.58 1.75
C SER A 50 -5.41 16.52 1.94
N PHE A 51 -4.81 15.35 1.90
CA PHE A 51 -3.35 15.20 1.94
C PHE A 51 -2.71 15.78 0.70
N SER A 52 -3.26 15.53 -0.49
CA SER A 52 -2.79 16.14 -1.73
C SER A 52 -2.82 17.67 -1.65
N GLU A 53 -3.93 18.26 -1.19
CA GLU A 53 -4.09 19.71 -0.99
C GLU A 53 -3.05 20.30 0.00
N MET A 54 -2.59 19.50 0.97
CA MET A 54 -1.49 19.89 1.89
C MET A 54 -0.10 19.80 1.28
N GLY A 55 0.03 19.35 0.04
CA GLY A 55 1.32 19.01 -0.56
C GLY A 55 1.95 17.75 0.07
N VAL A 56 1.13 16.80 0.48
CA VAL A 56 1.55 15.49 0.98
C VAL A 56 1.20 14.43 -0.08
N PRO A 57 2.19 13.79 -0.68
CA PRO A 57 1.96 12.69 -1.61
C PRO A 57 1.20 11.53 -0.94
N VAL A 58 0.42 10.83 -1.75
CA VAL A 58 -0.38 9.70 -1.31
C VAL A 58 -0.05 8.47 -2.14
N PHE A 59 0.04 7.32 -1.52
CA PHE A 59 -0.01 6.02 -2.19
C PHE A 59 -1.32 5.33 -1.83
N LEU A 60 -1.97 4.73 -2.84
CA LEU A 60 -3.24 4.05 -2.66
C LEU A 60 -3.25 2.74 -3.45
N ALA A 61 -3.37 1.62 -2.75
CA ALA A 61 -3.57 0.31 -3.36
C ALA A 61 -5.06 0.13 -3.68
N ASP A 62 -5.42 0.26 -4.96
CA ASP A 62 -6.78 0.19 -5.46
C ASP A 62 -7.13 -1.23 -5.92
N ILE A 63 -7.74 -2.01 -5.04
CA ILE A 63 -8.12 -3.40 -5.32
C ILE A 63 -9.42 -3.47 -6.14
N LYS A 64 -10.35 -2.53 -5.93
CA LYS A 64 -11.64 -2.49 -6.62
C LYS A 64 -11.60 -1.76 -7.95
N GLY A 65 -10.61 -0.89 -8.15
CA GLY A 65 -10.53 -0.03 -9.32
C GLY A 65 -11.49 1.17 -9.31
N ASP A 66 -12.08 1.51 -8.15
CA ASP A 66 -13.17 2.49 -8.04
C ASP A 66 -12.73 3.91 -7.62
N VAL A 67 -11.43 4.14 -7.39
CA VAL A 67 -10.92 5.46 -6.96
C VAL A 67 -10.25 6.28 -8.07
N SER A 68 -10.14 5.73 -9.27
CA SER A 68 -9.45 6.38 -10.41
C SER A 68 -10.07 7.72 -10.84
N GLY A 69 -11.33 7.96 -10.51
CA GLY A 69 -12.00 9.23 -10.80
C GLY A 69 -11.44 10.44 -10.06
N MET A 70 -10.49 10.26 -9.12
CA MET A 70 -9.84 11.39 -8.44
C MET A 70 -9.08 12.33 -9.40
N ILE A 71 -8.74 11.86 -10.60
CA ILE A 71 -8.15 12.68 -11.68
C ILE A 71 -9.12 13.67 -12.29
N LEU A 72 -10.43 13.50 -12.07
CA LEU A 72 -11.50 14.33 -12.62
C LEU A 72 -12.17 15.14 -11.50
N PRO A 73 -12.69 16.34 -11.79
CA PRO A 73 -13.52 17.07 -10.84
C PRO A 73 -14.84 16.33 -10.63
N GLY A 74 -15.37 16.44 -9.41
CA GLY A 74 -16.71 15.93 -9.10
C GLY A 74 -17.80 16.71 -9.85
N GLU A 75 -19.02 16.21 -9.75
CA GLU A 75 -20.18 16.79 -10.42
C GLU A 75 -21.24 17.17 -9.39
N ASP A 76 -21.89 18.31 -9.62
CA ASP A 76 -23.03 18.72 -8.80
C ASP A 76 -24.27 17.92 -9.17
N SER A 77 -25.09 17.65 -8.15
CA SER A 77 -26.38 16.99 -8.33
C SER A 77 -27.35 17.40 -7.22
N GLU A 78 -28.65 17.24 -7.50
CA GLU A 78 -29.68 17.50 -6.50
C GLU A 78 -29.47 16.67 -5.21
N GLY A 79 -29.04 15.41 -5.37
CA GLY A 79 -28.72 14.53 -4.24
C GLY A 79 -27.53 15.03 -3.42
N PHE A 80 -26.52 15.56 -4.11
CA PHE A 80 -25.34 16.16 -3.47
C PHE A 80 -25.74 17.42 -2.68
N GLN A 81 -26.51 18.32 -3.27
CA GLN A 81 -26.98 19.54 -2.61
C GLN A 81 -27.87 19.24 -1.41
N LYS A 82 -28.80 18.28 -1.53
CA LYS A 82 -29.59 17.80 -0.38
C LYS A 82 -28.71 17.25 0.74
N ARG A 83 -27.63 16.55 0.42
CA ARG A 83 -26.68 16.04 1.41
C ARG A 83 -25.97 17.19 2.14
N ILE A 84 -25.44 18.18 1.42
CA ILE A 84 -24.76 19.35 2.00
C ILE A 84 -25.70 20.07 2.97
N LYS A 85 -26.91 20.43 2.53
CA LYS A 85 -27.87 21.20 3.33
C LYS A 85 -28.49 20.38 4.47
N ASN A 86 -29.01 19.19 4.17
CA ASN A 86 -29.88 18.48 5.13
C ASN A 86 -29.09 17.56 6.07
N LYS A 87 -27.96 17.01 5.63
CA LYS A 87 -27.16 16.07 6.43
C LYS A 87 -25.98 16.76 7.13
N LEU A 88 -25.29 17.63 6.41
CA LEU A 88 -24.16 18.37 6.98
C LEU A 88 -24.58 19.70 7.62
N GLY A 89 -25.78 20.21 7.33
CA GLY A 89 -26.27 21.49 7.85
C GLY A 89 -25.45 22.67 7.32
N LEU A 90 -24.86 22.55 6.13
CA LEU A 90 -23.97 23.55 5.57
C LEU A 90 -24.66 24.34 4.45
N ASP A 91 -24.47 25.64 4.45
CA ASP A 91 -24.86 26.54 3.36
C ASP A 91 -23.59 27.15 2.75
N ILE A 92 -22.89 26.34 1.94
CA ILE A 92 -21.62 26.69 1.33
C ILE A 92 -21.64 26.39 -0.18
N ASP A 93 -20.93 27.21 -0.94
CA ASP A 93 -20.64 26.97 -2.35
C ASP A 93 -19.53 25.89 -2.44
N TRP A 94 -19.93 24.63 -2.70
CA TRP A 94 -19.01 23.52 -2.80
C TRP A 94 -18.27 23.54 -4.11
N LYS A 95 -16.93 23.58 -4.05
CA LYS A 95 -16.10 23.61 -5.25
C LYS A 95 -15.50 22.24 -5.53
N PHE A 96 -15.86 21.69 -6.67
CA PHE A 96 -15.24 20.46 -7.19
C PHE A 96 -13.84 20.73 -7.72
N SER A 97 -12.99 19.70 -7.69
CA SER A 97 -11.61 19.78 -8.12
C SER A 97 -11.11 18.42 -8.61
N SER A 98 -10.20 18.43 -9.56
CA SER A 98 -9.37 17.28 -9.92
C SER A 98 -8.09 17.28 -9.11
N TYR A 99 -7.42 16.11 -9.05
CA TYR A 99 -6.16 15.94 -8.31
C TYR A 99 -5.07 15.34 -9.20
N PRO A 100 -3.78 15.58 -8.90
CA PRO A 100 -2.68 15.00 -9.63
C PRO A 100 -2.57 13.50 -9.34
N VAL A 101 -3.08 12.66 -10.24
CA VAL A 101 -3.05 11.20 -10.11
C VAL A 101 -2.01 10.62 -11.04
N ARG A 102 -1.19 9.67 -10.54
CA ARG A 102 -0.33 8.79 -11.32
C ARG A 102 -0.78 7.36 -11.18
N PHE A 103 -0.94 6.68 -12.30
CA PHE A 103 -1.37 5.29 -12.35
C PHE A 103 -0.17 4.35 -12.42
N TRP A 104 -0.17 3.35 -11.53
CA TRP A 104 0.83 2.30 -11.43
C TRP A 104 0.18 0.93 -11.55
N ASP A 105 0.88 -0.05 -12.12
CA ASP A 105 0.39 -1.41 -12.26
C ASP A 105 1.59 -2.35 -12.39
N VAL A 106 1.65 -3.41 -11.59
CA VAL A 106 2.73 -4.41 -11.69
C VAL A 106 2.78 -5.05 -13.08
N TYR A 107 1.61 -5.26 -13.71
CA TYR A 107 1.54 -5.85 -15.05
C TYR A 107 1.67 -4.83 -16.18
N GLY A 108 1.69 -3.54 -15.89
CA GLY A 108 1.83 -2.47 -16.89
C GLY A 108 0.65 -2.29 -17.82
N LYS A 109 -0.52 -2.86 -17.50
CA LYS A 109 -1.75 -2.78 -18.34
C LYS A 109 -2.57 -1.52 -18.06
N MET A 110 -2.69 -1.16 -16.79
CA MET A 110 -3.57 -0.09 -16.30
C MET A 110 -2.80 1.07 -15.66
N GLY A 111 -1.48 1.05 -15.72
CA GLY A 111 -0.58 2.05 -15.13
C GLY A 111 0.85 1.87 -15.63
N LEU A 112 1.74 2.75 -15.16
CA LEU A 112 3.18 2.56 -15.35
C LEU A 112 3.60 1.26 -14.67
N PRO A 113 4.45 0.44 -15.32
CA PRO A 113 4.92 -0.80 -14.73
C PRO A 113 5.73 -0.54 -13.45
N VAL A 114 5.44 -1.34 -12.42
CA VAL A 114 6.27 -1.39 -11.21
C VAL A 114 7.17 -2.60 -11.28
N ARG A 115 8.48 -2.37 -11.24
CA ARG A 115 9.49 -3.44 -11.26
C ARG A 115 10.50 -3.24 -10.16
N THR A 116 11.16 -4.32 -9.76
CA THR A 116 12.35 -4.31 -8.93
C THR A 116 13.35 -5.32 -9.45
N THR A 117 14.63 -5.22 -9.07
CA THR A 117 15.60 -6.23 -9.42
C THR A 117 15.65 -7.36 -8.36
N ILE A 118 16.15 -8.51 -8.76
CA ILE A 118 16.46 -9.61 -7.82
C ILE A 118 17.47 -9.14 -6.77
N SER A 119 18.47 -8.35 -7.19
CA SER A 119 19.48 -7.78 -6.28
C SER A 119 18.87 -6.87 -5.23
N ASP A 120 17.92 -5.99 -5.61
CA ASP A 120 17.24 -5.07 -4.69
C ASP A 120 16.36 -5.83 -3.68
N MET A 121 15.73 -6.92 -4.10
CA MET A 121 14.96 -7.78 -3.18
C MET A 121 15.87 -8.46 -2.18
N GLY A 122 17.02 -8.95 -2.62
CA GLY A 122 18.01 -9.64 -1.80
C GLY A 122 17.61 -11.06 -1.36
N PRO A 123 18.60 -11.85 -0.90
CA PRO A 123 18.40 -13.26 -0.60
C PRO A 123 17.52 -13.50 0.63
N GLU A 124 17.54 -12.60 1.61
CA GLU A 124 16.78 -12.76 2.85
C GLU A 124 15.28 -12.60 2.64
N LEU A 125 14.86 -11.53 1.94
CA LEU A 125 13.45 -11.31 1.64
C LEU A 125 12.90 -12.39 0.70
N LEU A 126 13.66 -12.77 -0.33
CA LEU A 126 13.28 -13.86 -1.23
C LEU A 126 13.13 -15.20 -0.49
N SER A 127 14.08 -15.54 0.40
CA SER A 127 14.01 -16.78 1.17
C SER A 127 12.78 -16.84 2.06
N ARG A 128 12.47 -15.75 2.74
CA ARG A 128 11.28 -15.66 3.60
C ARG A 128 9.99 -15.75 2.79
N LEU A 129 9.93 -15.04 1.66
CA LEU A 129 8.78 -15.03 0.77
C LEU A 129 8.48 -16.41 0.18
N LEU A 130 9.53 -17.11 -0.26
CA LEU A 130 9.45 -18.43 -0.86
C LEU A 130 9.30 -19.55 0.20
N GLU A 131 9.22 -19.18 1.49
CA GLU A 131 9.10 -20.10 2.63
C GLU A 131 10.23 -21.16 2.63
N LEU A 132 11.44 -20.74 2.30
CA LEU A 132 12.60 -21.61 2.31
C LEU A 132 13.00 -21.93 3.76
N ASN A 133 13.34 -23.19 4.03
CA ASN A 133 13.92 -23.56 5.31
C ASN A 133 15.36 -23.03 5.44
N ASP A 134 15.94 -23.10 6.65
CA ASP A 134 17.27 -22.53 6.94
C ASP A 134 18.36 -23.04 5.99
N THR A 135 18.32 -24.32 5.61
CA THR A 135 19.29 -24.91 4.68
C THR A 135 19.14 -24.32 3.27
N GLN A 136 17.91 -24.17 2.80
CA GLN A 136 17.61 -23.61 1.49
C GLN A 136 17.90 -22.10 1.46
N ALA A 137 17.58 -21.37 2.53
CA ALA A 137 17.94 -19.97 2.69
C ALA A 137 19.46 -19.77 2.70
N GLY A 138 20.20 -20.69 3.34
CA GLY A 138 21.66 -20.72 3.26
C GLY A 138 22.18 -20.88 1.83
N VAL A 139 21.57 -21.77 1.04
CA VAL A 139 21.91 -21.94 -0.39
C VAL A 139 21.56 -20.69 -1.19
N MET A 140 20.42 -20.05 -0.94
CA MET A 140 20.06 -18.76 -1.58
C MET A 140 21.12 -17.70 -1.29
N ASN A 141 21.59 -17.57 -0.06
CA ASN A 141 22.69 -16.66 0.30
C ASN A 141 23.98 -16.98 -0.46
N ILE A 142 24.31 -18.27 -0.65
CA ILE A 142 25.46 -18.68 -1.47
C ILE A 142 25.29 -18.24 -2.92
N VAL A 143 24.10 -18.40 -3.50
CA VAL A 143 23.79 -17.97 -4.88
C VAL A 143 24.11 -16.49 -5.06
N PHE A 144 23.65 -15.62 -4.17
CA PHE A 144 23.94 -14.19 -4.25
C PHE A 144 25.42 -13.87 -4.04
N ARG A 145 26.09 -14.50 -3.08
CA ARG A 145 27.53 -14.29 -2.85
C ARG A 145 28.39 -14.72 -4.03
N VAL A 146 28.08 -15.86 -4.66
CA VAL A 146 28.76 -16.32 -5.87
C VAL A 146 28.52 -15.35 -7.02
N ALA A 147 27.31 -14.86 -7.19
CA ALA A 147 27.00 -13.85 -8.21
C ALA A 147 27.85 -12.58 -7.99
N ASP A 148 27.86 -12.05 -6.77
CA ASP A 148 28.65 -10.86 -6.40
C ASP A 148 30.15 -11.06 -6.62
N SER A 149 30.70 -12.20 -6.18
CA SER A 149 32.14 -12.50 -6.32
C SER A 149 32.58 -12.61 -7.78
N GLN A 150 31.67 -12.99 -8.68
CA GLN A 150 31.93 -13.11 -10.12
C GLN A 150 31.48 -11.89 -10.92
N GLY A 151 30.94 -10.85 -10.29
CA GLY A 151 30.42 -9.65 -10.94
C GLY A 151 29.20 -9.93 -11.84
N LEU A 152 28.41 -10.95 -11.50
CA LEU A 152 27.21 -11.34 -12.22
C LEU A 152 25.99 -10.61 -11.66
N LEU A 153 25.37 -9.77 -12.48
CA LEU A 153 24.20 -9.01 -12.07
C LEU A 153 22.96 -9.90 -12.00
N LEU A 154 22.21 -9.80 -10.90
CA LEU A 154 20.92 -10.45 -10.70
C LEU A 154 19.81 -9.42 -10.90
N LEU A 155 19.38 -9.22 -12.14
CA LEU A 155 18.43 -8.18 -12.50
C LEU A 155 17.01 -8.72 -12.57
N ASP A 156 16.84 -9.88 -13.18
CA ASP A 156 15.54 -10.46 -13.44
C ASP A 156 15.46 -11.94 -12.98
N PHE A 157 14.33 -12.53 -13.30
CA PHE A 157 14.00 -13.86 -12.85
C PHE A 157 14.87 -14.97 -13.54
N LYS A 158 15.23 -14.76 -14.82
CA LYS A 158 16.09 -15.68 -15.57
C LYS A 158 17.50 -15.72 -15.01
N ASP A 159 18.01 -14.58 -14.50
CA ASP A 159 19.31 -14.49 -13.83
C ASP A 159 19.35 -15.36 -12.59
N LEU A 160 18.36 -15.18 -11.69
CA LEU A 160 18.31 -15.95 -10.46
C LEU A 160 18.20 -17.45 -10.71
N ARG A 161 17.35 -17.88 -11.65
CA ARG A 161 17.21 -19.30 -12.01
C ARG A 161 18.52 -19.88 -12.55
N SER A 162 19.21 -19.14 -13.42
CA SER A 162 20.49 -19.56 -13.99
C SER A 162 21.59 -19.64 -12.95
N MET A 163 21.63 -18.69 -12.00
CA MET A 163 22.57 -18.72 -10.89
C MET A 163 22.30 -19.87 -9.92
N VAL A 164 21.02 -20.16 -9.61
CA VAL A 164 20.66 -21.34 -8.79
C VAL A 164 21.13 -22.62 -9.46
N GLN A 165 20.93 -22.75 -10.78
CA GLN A 165 21.43 -23.90 -11.56
C GLN A 165 22.95 -23.96 -11.54
N TYR A 166 23.63 -22.84 -11.82
CA TYR A 166 25.10 -22.76 -11.84
C TYR A 166 25.70 -23.21 -10.51
N VAL A 167 25.17 -22.72 -9.39
CA VAL A 167 25.62 -23.11 -8.04
C VAL A 167 25.40 -24.61 -7.78
N GLY A 168 24.30 -25.17 -8.31
CA GLY A 168 24.04 -26.61 -8.24
C GLY A 168 25.05 -27.44 -9.03
N ASP A 169 25.36 -27.03 -10.26
CA ASP A 169 26.27 -27.72 -11.14
C ASP A 169 27.74 -27.65 -10.66
N HIS A 170 28.12 -26.55 -9.97
CA HIS A 170 29.46 -26.33 -9.43
C HIS A 170 29.55 -26.57 -7.90
N ALA A 171 28.60 -27.34 -7.34
CA ALA A 171 28.51 -27.56 -5.90
C ALA A 171 29.78 -28.11 -5.27
N ALA A 172 30.55 -28.93 -6.00
CA ALA A 172 31.82 -29.51 -5.52
C ALA A 172 32.89 -28.42 -5.29
N GLU A 173 33.01 -27.48 -6.21
CA GLU A 173 33.97 -26.36 -6.12
C GLU A 173 33.57 -25.36 -5.04
N ILE A 174 32.27 -24.99 -5.03
CA ILE A 174 31.66 -24.01 -4.11
C ILE A 174 31.74 -24.51 -2.65
N LYS A 175 31.67 -25.82 -2.45
CA LYS A 175 31.71 -26.44 -1.11
C LYS A 175 32.95 -26.06 -0.31
N MET A 176 34.09 -25.86 -0.95
CA MET A 176 35.33 -25.54 -0.24
C MET A 176 35.30 -24.14 0.38
N GLU A 177 34.56 -23.21 -0.23
CA GLU A 177 34.52 -21.81 0.20
C GLU A 177 33.26 -21.48 1.04
N TYR A 178 32.11 -22.01 0.60
CA TYR A 178 30.80 -21.61 1.16
C TYR A 178 30.06 -22.73 1.89
N GLY A 179 30.58 -23.97 1.85
CA GLY A 179 29.92 -25.11 2.48
C GLY A 179 29.06 -25.95 1.52
N ASN A 180 28.34 -26.92 2.07
CA ASN A 180 27.67 -27.93 1.28
C ASN A 180 26.39 -27.41 0.62
N VAL A 181 26.30 -27.58 -0.70
CA VAL A 181 25.09 -27.30 -1.51
C VAL A 181 24.53 -28.65 -1.97
N SER A 182 23.32 -28.99 -1.51
CA SER A 182 22.66 -30.23 -1.91
C SER A 182 21.77 -30.05 -3.13
N SER A 183 21.73 -31.05 -4.02
CA SER A 183 20.83 -31.08 -5.17
C SER A 183 19.35 -31.02 -4.75
N GLN A 184 19.02 -31.56 -3.56
CA GLN A 184 17.69 -31.46 -2.97
C GLN A 184 17.29 -30.01 -2.67
N SER A 185 18.19 -29.19 -2.11
CA SER A 185 17.98 -27.78 -1.83
C SER A 185 17.82 -26.98 -3.13
N ILE A 186 18.69 -27.22 -4.12
CA ILE A 186 18.57 -26.60 -5.46
C ILE A 186 17.19 -26.87 -6.07
N GLY A 187 16.77 -28.14 -6.10
CA GLY A 187 15.47 -28.53 -6.66
C GLY A 187 14.28 -27.93 -5.89
N ALA A 188 14.40 -27.75 -4.57
CA ALA A 188 13.37 -27.11 -3.77
C ALA A 188 13.26 -25.61 -4.08
N ILE A 189 14.39 -24.91 -4.19
CA ILE A 189 14.45 -23.49 -4.56
C ILE A 189 13.85 -23.29 -5.95
N GLN A 190 14.25 -24.09 -6.94
CA GLN A 190 13.74 -24.01 -8.31
C GLN A 190 12.22 -24.17 -8.37
N ARG A 191 11.64 -25.14 -7.61
CA ARG A 191 10.18 -25.30 -7.53
C ARG A 191 9.48 -24.10 -6.87
N ALA A 192 10.09 -23.50 -5.86
CA ALA A 192 9.56 -22.31 -5.23
C ALA A 192 9.58 -21.10 -6.18
N LEU A 193 10.66 -20.93 -6.94
CA LEU A 193 10.78 -19.91 -7.98
C LEU A 193 9.73 -20.10 -9.09
N LEU A 194 9.51 -21.34 -9.55
CA LEU A 194 8.50 -21.61 -10.58
C LEU A 194 7.10 -21.16 -10.15
N ARG A 195 6.72 -21.39 -8.88
CA ARG A 195 5.42 -20.90 -8.36
C ARG A 195 5.30 -19.38 -8.42
N LEU A 196 6.38 -18.64 -8.16
CA LEU A 196 6.37 -17.18 -8.24
C LEU A 196 6.33 -16.70 -9.70
N GLU A 197 7.05 -17.39 -10.59
CA GLU A 197 7.02 -17.14 -12.04
C GLU A 197 5.61 -17.29 -12.62
N ASP A 198 4.91 -18.38 -12.27
CA ASP A 198 3.52 -18.65 -12.69
C ASP A 198 2.54 -17.55 -12.28
N GLN A 199 2.82 -16.79 -11.23
CA GLN A 199 2.02 -15.66 -10.78
C GLN A 199 2.48 -14.30 -11.35
N GLY A 200 3.48 -14.28 -12.22
CA GLY A 200 3.98 -13.07 -12.87
C GLY A 200 5.26 -12.50 -12.28
N GLY A 201 6.03 -13.31 -11.53
CA GLY A 201 7.35 -12.90 -11.02
C GLY A 201 8.29 -12.43 -12.13
N ASN A 202 8.22 -13.03 -13.32
CA ASN A 202 8.98 -12.62 -14.50
C ASN A 202 8.58 -11.23 -15.06
N ILE A 203 7.44 -10.67 -14.67
CA ILE A 203 7.01 -9.31 -15.05
C ILE A 203 7.47 -8.31 -13.99
N PHE A 204 7.41 -8.72 -12.71
CA PHE A 204 7.75 -7.86 -11.58
C PHE A 204 9.26 -7.66 -11.42
N PHE A 205 10.06 -8.73 -11.64
CA PHE A 205 11.51 -8.63 -11.56
C PHE A 205 12.10 -8.22 -12.90
N GLY A 206 12.84 -7.11 -12.92
CA GLY A 206 13.50 -6.55 -14.08
C GLY A 206 13.76 -5.06 -13.97
N GLU A 207 14.31 -4.51 -15.05
CA GLU A 207 14.64 -3.08 -15.13
C GLU A 207 13.68 -2.32 -16.06
N PRO A 208 13.53 -1.00 -15.89
CA PRO A 208 14.07 -0.20 -14.78
C PRO A 208 13.34 -0.50 -13.46
N ALA A 209 14.12 -0.65 -12.39
CA ALA A 209 13.55 -0.77 -11.05
C ALA A 209 12.88 0.55 -10.63
N LEU A 210 11.78 0.45 -9.90
CA LEU A 210 11.11 1.62 -9.36
C LEU A 210 11.96 2.24 -8.25
N ASP A 211 12.28 3.51 -8.43
CA ASP A 211 12.77 4.35 -7.34
C ASP A 211 11.58 4.85 -6.52
N ILE A 212 11.41 4.36 -5.30
CA ILE A 212 10.28 4.72 -4.45
C ILE A 212 10.21 6.23 -4.15
N ARG A 213 11.33 6.97 -4.32
CA ARG A 213 11.38 8.44 -4.18
C ARG A 213 10.54 9.16 -5.23
N ASP A 214 10.28 8.55 -6.38
CA ASP A 214 9.42 9.13 -7.42
C ASP A 214 7.94 9.21 -6.99
N TRP A 215 7.57 8.51 -5.91
CA TRP A 215 6.24 8.64 -5.32
C TRP A 215 6.09 9.87 -4.42
N PHE A 216 7.21 10.47 -3.97
CA PHE A 216 7.23 11.63 -3.08
C PHE A 216 7.15 12.98 -3.83
N ALA A 217 6.47 12.99 -4.98
CA ALA A 217 6.38 14.17 -5.83
C ALA A 217 5.18 15.05 -5.49
N THR A 218 5.33 16.34 -5.82
CA THR A 218 4.23 17.31 -5.90
C THR A 218 4.04 17.79 -7.33
N ASP A 219 2.85 18.30 -7.66
CA ASP A 219 2.60 18.97 -8.93
C ASP A 219 3.09 20.42 -8.92
N SER A 220 2.87 21.14 -10.04
CA SER A 220 3.26 22.55 -10.20
C SER A 220 2.58 23.49 -9.20
N ASP A 221 1.40 23.11 -8.68
CA ASP A 221 0.64 23.89 -7.72
C ASP A 221 1.02 23.55 -6.27
N GLY A 222 2.01 22.66 -6.09
CA GLY A 222 2.48 22.19 -4.78
C GLY A 222 1.56 21.16 -4.13
N ARG A 223 0.59 20.58 -4.86
CA ARG A 223 -0.25 19.51 -4.37
C ARG A 223 0.49 18.17 -4.43
N GLY A 224 0.33 17.34 -3.39
CA GLY A 224 0.92 16.00 -3.36
C GLY A 224 0.32 15.11 -4.45
N VAL A 225 1.17 14.39 -5.19
CA VAL A 225 0.72 13.42 -6.19
C VAL A 225 0.06 12.22 -5.52
N ILE A 226 -1.07 11.80 -6.04
CA ILE A 226 -1.77 10.58 -5.63
C ILE A 226 -1.30 9.43 -6.51
N ASN A 227 -0.43 8.58 -5.98
CA ASN A 227 0.07 7.38 -6.66
C ASN A 227 -0.93 6.25 -6.47
N LEU A 228 -1.64 5.89 -7.52
CA LEU A 228 -2.71 4.92 -7.52
C LEU A 228 -2.22 3.63 -8.16
N LEU A 229 -2.01 2.59 -7.32
CA LEU A 229 -1.64 1.26 -7.79
C LEU A 229 -2.88 0.45 -8.11
N HIS A 230 -3.04 0.06 -9.37
CA HIS A 230 -4.09 -0.85 -9.79
C HIS A 230 -3.78 -2.28 -9.33
N CYS A 231 -4.58 -2.80 -8.39
CA CYS A 231 -4.33 -4.09 -7.74
C CYS A 231 -5.33 -5.18 -8.13
N THR A 232 -6.29 -4.93 -9.03
CA THR A 232 -7.38 -5.88 -9.33
C THR A 232 -6.87 -7.24 -9.81
N GLU A 233 -5.87 -7.26 -10.71
CA GLU A 233 -5.24 -8.50 -11.18
C GLU A 233 -4.18 -9.00 -10.19
N LEU A 234 -3.38 -8.09 -9.63
CA LEU A 234 -2.31 -8.42 -8.69
C LEU A 234 -2.85 -9.16 -7.46
N PHE A 235 -4.02 -8.76 -6.98
CA PHE A 235 -4.67 -9.39 -5.84
C PHE A 235 -5.08 -10.84 -6.11
N GLN A 236 -5.35 -11.23 -7.36
CA GLN A 236 -5.67 -12.61 -7.74
C GLN A 236 -4.42 -13.53 -7.70
N ASN A 237 -3.24 -12.97 -7.54
CA ASN A 237 -1.95 -13.64 -7.44
C ASN A 237 -1.31 -13.39 -6.06
N PRO A 238 -1.74 -14.12 -4.99
CA PRO A 238 -1.40 -13.78 -3.61
C PRO A 238 0.10 -13.77 -3.30
N LEU A 239 0.86 -14.68 -3.92
CA LEU A 239 2.32 -14.73 -3.72
C LEU A 239 2.99 -13.49 -4.31
N LEU A 240 2.62 -13.07 -5.53
CA LEU A 240 3.16 -11.87 -6.15
C LEU A 240 2.72 -10.60 -5.39
N TYR A 241 1.46 -10.54 -4.93
CA TYR A 241 0.97 -9.44 -4.10
C TYR A 241 1.79 -9.31 -2.81
N SER A 242 2.02 -10.44 -2.12
CA SER A 242 2.87 -10.47 -0.92
C SER A 242 4.31 -10.07 -1.22
N THR A 243 4.86 -10.50 -2.38
CA THR A 243 6.19 -10.11 -2.86
C THR A 243 6.31 -8.60 -3.02
N PHE A 244 5.36 -8.02 -3.75
CA PHE A 244 5.30 -6.58 -3.97
C PHE A 244 5.22 -5.81 -2.65
N LEU A 245 4.31 -6.19 -1.76
CA LEU A 245 4.14 -5.50 -0.47
C LEU A 245 5.38 -5.61 0.40
N LEU A 246 5.97 -6.80 0.49
CA LEU A 246 7.17 -7.03 1.29
C LEU A 246 8.35 -6.20 0.79
N TRP A 247 8.57 -6.18 -0.54
CA TRP A 247 9.58 -5.34 -1.16
C TRP A 247 9.31 -3.85 -0.91
N MET A 248 8.12 -3.37 -1.26
CA MET A 248 7.75 -1.96 -1.14
C MET A 248 7.92 -1.44 0.30
N LEU A 249 7.43 -2.19 1.28
CA LEU A 249 7.54 -1.80 2.68
C LEU A 249 8.98 -1.83 3.18
N SER A 250 9.79 -2.79 2.71
CA SER A 250 11.22 -2.86 3.07
C SER A 250 11.98 -1.69 2.47
N GLU A 251 11.82 -1.45 1.18
CA GLU A 251 12.42 -0.35 0.45
C GLU A 251 12.06 1.00 1.08
N LEU A 252 10.77 1.20 1.36
CA LEU A 252 10.29 2.41 2.03
C LEU A 252 10.96 2.61 3.40
N TYR A 253 11.11 1.55 4.17
CA TYR A 253 11.73 1.61 5.49
C TYR A 253 13.23 1.91 5.41
N GLU A 254 13.94 1.32 4.46
CA GLU A 254 15.39 1.48 4.29
C GLU A 254 15.75 2.84 3.71
N MET A 255 15.01 3.29 2.70
CA MET A 255 15.29 4.54 1.98
C MET A 255 14.95 5.81 2.77
N MET A 256 13.99 5.75 3.69
CA MET A 256 13.53 6.95 4.38
C MET A 256 14.37 7.25 5.63
N PRO A 257 14.98 8.46 5.73
CA PRO A 257 15.68 8.88 6.94
C PRO A 257 14.70 9.18 8.07
N GLU A 258 15.18 9.07 9.29
CA GLU A 258 14.45 9.56 10.47
C GLU A 258 14.10 11.04 10.31
N ALA A 259 12.85 11.39 10.60
CA ALA A 259 12.31 12.73 10.32
C ALA A 259 11.96 13.54 11.57
N GLY A 260 11.92 12.88 12.74
CA GLY A 260 11.46 13.53 13.98
C GLY A 260 9.98 13.95 13.93
N ASP A 261 9.62 14.96 14.72
CA ASP A 261 8.27 15.50 14.77
C ASP A 261 8.05 16.53 13.64
N LEU A 262 7.28 16.12 12.65
CA LEU A 262 6.92 16.94 11.50
C LEU A 262 5.53 17.57 11.68
N ASN A 263 5.31 18.77 11.12
CA ASN A 263 4.00 19.43 11.13
C ASN A 263 2.96 18.76 10.21
N LYS A 264 3.43 17.95 9.25
CA LYS A 264 2.62 17.12 8.36
C LYS A 264 3.41 15.88 7.93
N PRO A 265 2.77 14.79 7.51
CA PRO A 265 3.48 13.64 6.98
C PRO A 265 4.31 13.98 5.74
N LYS A 266 5.37 13.21 5.49
CA LYS A 266 6.08 13.23 4.19
C LYS A 266 5.27 12.53 3.11
N MET A 267 4.54 11.47 3.47
CA MET A 267 3.68 10.70 2.59
C MET A 267 2.67 9.90 3.41
N VAL A 268 1.53 9.57 2.82
CA VAL A 268 0.51 8.71 3.43
C VAL A 268 0.17 7.55 2.51
N PHE A 269 0.14 6.36 3.09
CA PHE A 269 -0.21 5.11 2.42
C PHE A 269 -1.61 4.66 2.83
N PHE A 270 -2.43 4.31 1.84
CA PHE A 270 -3.74 3.72 2.04
C PHE A 270 -3.76 2.30 1.48
N PHE A 271 -4.17 1.36 2.32
CA PHE A 271 -4.36 -0.03 1.94
C PHE A 271 -5.85 -0.37 2.02
N ASP A 272 -6.51 -0.39 0.87
CA ASP A 272 -7.91 -0.82 0.80
C ASP A 272 -8.01 -2.35 0.94
N GLU A 273 -9.14 -2.82 1.44
CA GLU A 273 -9.40 -4.22 1.76
C GLU A 273 -8.25 -4.86 2.58
N ALA A 274 -7.80 -4.15 3.62
CA ALA A 274 -6.62 -4.51 4.41
C ALA A 274 -6.66 -5.93 4.99
N HIS A 275 -7.86 -6.53 5.14
CA HIS A 275 -8.01 -7.92 5.55
C HIS A 275 -7.23 -8.89 4.62
N LEU A 276 -6.99 -8.51 3.37
CA LEU A 276 -6.27 -9.31 2.39
C LEU A 276 -4.76 -9.34 2.64
N ILE A 277 -4.23 -8.33 3.33
CA ILE A 277 -2.82 -8.28 3.74
C ILE A 277 -2.57 -9.25 4.91
N PHE A 278 -3.59 -9.44 5.76
CA PHE A 278 -3.44 -10.19 7.01
C PHE A 278 -3.97 -11.61 6.92
N LYS A 279 -4.97 -11.87 6.05
CA LYS A 279 -5.58 -13.18 5.88
C LYS A 279 -4.74 -14.03 4.94
N ASP A 280 -4.38 -15.23 5.38
CA ASP A 280 -3.64 -16.22 4.59
C ASP A 280 -2.28 -15.72 4.06
N ALA A 281 -1.76 -14.61 4.61
CA ALA A 281 -0.47 -14.05 4.23
C ALA A 281 0.69 -14.85 4.84
N PRO A 282 1.84 -14.93 4.16
CA PRO A 282 3.06 -15.50 4.74
C PRO A 282 3.42 -14.80 6.05
N ARG A 283 3.87 -15.57 7.05
CA ARG A 283 4.24 -15.02 8.36
C ARG A 283 5.29 -13.91 8.25
N SER A 284 6.22 -14.05 7.30
CA SER A 284 7.24 -13.05 7.01
C SER A 284 6.64 -11.68 6.62
N LEU A 285 5.56 -11.67 5.85
CA LEU A 285 4.87 -10.41 5.50
C LEU A 285 4.18 -9.82 6.73
N LEU A 286 3.50 -10.64 7.53
CA LEU A 286 2.83 -10.18 8.74
C LEU A 286 3.81 -9.55 9.72
N ASP A 287 4.91 -10.23 10.02
CA ASP A 287 5.97 -9.75 10.91
C ASP A 287 6.56 -8.42 10.42
N LYS A 288 6.75 -8.29 9.08
CA LYS A 288 7.29 -7.07 8.47
C LYS A 288 6.29 -5.92 8.53
N VAL A 289 5.01 -6.17 8.24
CA VAL A 289 3.95 -5.15 8.35
C VAL A 289 3.84 -4.66 9.79
N GLU A 290 3.81 -5.54 10.78
CA GLU A 290 3.76 -5.17 12.20
C GLU A 290 4.98 -4.33 12.61
N GLN A 291 6.17 -4.75 12.19
CA GLN A 291 7.41 -4.00 12.44
C GLN A 291 7.35 -2.60 11.83
N ILE A 292 6.96 -2.51 10.56
CA ILE A 292 6.95 -1.24 9.83
C ILE A 292 5.89 -0.30 10.38
N VAL A 293 4.67 -0.74 10.60
CA VAL A 293 3.61 0.10 11.16
C VAL A 293 4.04 0.69 12.52
N ARG A 294 4.81 -0.04 13.32
CA ARG A 294 5.34 0.46 14.59
C ARG A 294 6.42 1.53 14.42
N LEU A 295 7.28 1.39 13.42
CA LEU A 295 8.52 2.17 13.31
C LEU A 295 8.45 3.31 12.28
N ILE A 296 7.67 3.17 11.21
CA ILE A 296 7.73 4.07 10.05
C ILE A 296 7.21 5.49 10.36
N ARG A 297 6.49 5.64 11.46
CA ARG A 297 6.06 6.94 11.95
C ARG A 297 7.26 7.88 12.17
N SER A 298 8.38 7.39 12.73
CA SER A 298 9.60 8.19 12.96
C SER A 298 10.20 8.72 11.66
N LYS A 299 9.86 8.11 10.53
CA LYS A 299 10.26 8.54 9.18
C LYS A 299 9.26 9.52 8.53
N GLY A 300 8.22 9.89 9.25
CA GLY A 300 7.20 10.83 8.78
C GLY A 300 6.13 10.22 7.87
N ILE A 301 5.97 8.91 7.87
CA ILE A 301 5.01 8.20 7.02
C ILE A 301 3.76 7.84 7.81
N GLY A 302 2.57 8.14 7.25
CA GLY A 302 1.28 7.69 7.75
C GLY A 302 0.79 6.45 7.00
N ILE A 303 0.18 5.50 7.71
CA ILE A 303 -0.46 4.32 7.11
C ILE A 303 -1.92 4.28 7.55
N TYR A 304 -2.83 4.12 6.59
CA TYR A 304 -4.26 4.00 6.84
C TYR A 304 -4.76 2.69 6.25
N PHE A 305 -5.35 1.86 7.09
CA PHE A 305 -5.97 0.61 6.67
C PHE A 305 -7.47 0.82 6.49
N ILE A 306 -7.99 0.29 5.38
CA ILE A 306 -9.41 0.28 5.07
C ILE A 306 -9.88 -1.17 5.08
N THR A 307 -10.87 -1.50 5.91
CA THR A 307 -11.37 -2.88 6.04
C THR A 307 -12.88 -2.92 6.30
N GLN A 308 -13.46 -4.10 6.15
CA GLN A 308 -14.87 -4.31 6.46
C GLN A 308 -15.10 -4.44 7.96
N GLN A 309 -14.17 -5.06 8.69
CA GLN A 309 -14.25 -5.22 10.15
C GLN A 309 -12.89 -4.93 10.80
N PRO A 310 -12.83 -4.21 11.91
CA PRO A 310 -11.58 -4.00 12.64
C PRO A 310 -10.89 -5.32 13.05
N ALA A 311 -11.68 -6.35 13.37
CA ALA A 311 -11.18 -7.66 13.78
C ALA A 311 -10.40 -8.42 12.67
N ASP A 312 -10.41 -7.93 11.43
CA ASP A 312 -9.61 -8.48 10.35
C ASP A 312 -8.12 -8.10 10.45
N ILE A 313 -7.80 -7.11 11.28
CA ILE A 313 -6.45 -6.58 11.49
C ILE A 313 -5.92 -7.10 12.83
N PRO A 314 -4.68 -7.60 12.92
CA PRO A 314 -4.08 -8.03 14.18
C PRO A 314 -4.07 -6.93 15.25
N ASP A 315 -4.28 -7.30 16.51
CA ASP A 315 -4.33 -6.36 17.63
C ASP A 315 -3.03 -5.54 17.77
N SER A 316 -1.88 -6.14 17.45
CA SER A 316 -0.57 -5.47 17.44
C SER A 316 -0.51 -4.29 16.47
N VAL A 317 -1.18 -4.40 15.32
CA VAL A 317 -1.33 -3.35 14.31
C VAL A 317 -2.43 -2.36 14.72
N LEU A 318 -3.61 -2.86 15.12
CA LEU A 318 -4.73 -2.02 15.57
C LEU A 318 -4.35 -1.03 16.68
N ALA A 319 -3.46 -1.46 17.59
CA ALA A 319 -2.95 -0.63 18.68
C ALA A 319 -2.13 0.59 18.20
N GLN A 320 -1.64 0.56 16.96
CA GLN A 320 -0.87 1.68 16.37
C GLN A 320 -1.75 2.67 15.60
N LEU A 321 -3.03 2.31 15.32
CA LEU A 321 -3.93 3.12 14.51
C LEU A 321 -4.67 4.15 15.38
N GLY A 322 -4.05 5.34 15.52
CA GLY A 322 -4.55 6.37 16.42
C GLY A 322 -5.82 7.10 15.92
N ASN A 323 -5.94 7.29 14.59
CA ASN A 323 -7.08 7.97 13.98
C ASN A 323 -8.11 6.95 13.50
N LYS A 324 -9.32 6.97 14.06
CA LYS A 324 -10.34 5.95 13.81
C LYS A 324 -11.62 6.53 13.26
N LEU A 325 -12.06 5.98 12.10
CA LEU A 325 -13.34 6.26 11.47
C LEU A 325 -14.06 4.92 11.25
N GLN A 326 -15.16 4.75 11.95
CA GLN A 326 -15.95 3.53 11.87
C GLN A 326 -17.31 3.83 11.26
N HIS A 327 -17.53 3.38 10.04
CA HIS A 327 -18.84 3.34 9.39
C HIS A 327 -19.72 2.24 9.98
N ALA A 328 -20.98 2.20 9.52
CA ALA A 328 -21.94 1.21 9.98
C ALA A 328 -21.39 -0.23 9.91
N LEU A 329 -21.65 -1.00 10.96
CA LEU A 329 -21.52 -2.44 10.98
C LEU A 329 -22.92 -3.08 10.98
N ARG A 330 -23.06 -4.18 10.26
CA ARG A 330 -24.28 -5.00 10.26
C ARG A 330 -23.93 -6.33 10.93
N ALA A 331 -24.70 -6.70 11.94
CA ALA A 331 -24.43 -7.88 12.75
C ALA A 331 -25.62 -8.83 12.73
N TYR A 332 -25.57 -9.81 11.84
CA TYR A 332 -26.60 -10.84 11.68
C TYR A 332 -26.29 -12.11 12.47
N THR A 333 -25.02 -12.36 12.80
CA THR A 333 -24.55 -13.55 13.49
C THR A 333 -24.01 -13.22 14.88
N PRO A 334 -23.94 -14.19 15.82
CA PRO A 334 -23.31 -13.98 17.13
C PRO A 334 -21.85 -13.53 17.04
N LYS A 335 -21.10 -14.02 16.03
CA LYS A 335 -19.70 -13.61 15.79
C LYS A 335 -19.64 -12.13 15.40
N GLU A 336 -20.50 -11.69 14.49
CA GLU A 336 -20.56 -10.28 14.05
C GLU A 336 -20.99 -9.35 15.19
N ARG A 337 -21.92 -9.78 16.07
CA ARG A 337 -22.29 -9.00 17.28
C ARG A 337 -21.12 -8.80 18.23
N LYS A 338 -20.28 -9.85 18.43
CA LYS A 338 -19.03 -9.72 19.20
C LYS A 338 -18.08 -8.74 18.56
N GLY A 339 -17.93 -8.78 17.21
CA GLY A 339 -17.12 -7.83 16.46
C GLY A 339 -17.61 -6.38 16.59
N LEU A 340 -18.93 -6.16 16.49
CA LEU A 340 -19.54 -4.84 16.67
C LEU A 340 -19.27 -4.29 18.09
N LYS A 341 -19.46 -5.14 19.11
CA LYS A 341 -19.14 -4.77 20.50
C LYS A 341 -17.67 -4.44 20.68
N ALA A 342 -16.76 -5.24 20.15
CA ALA A 342 -15.33 -4.97 20.21
C ALA A 342 -14.95 -3.66 19.50
N ALA A 343 -15.53 -3.40 18.32
CA ALA A 343 -15.34 -2.15 17.58
C ALA A 343 -15.80 -0.93 18.37
N SER A 344 -16.96 -1.02 19.07
CA SER A 344 -17.46 0.09 19.91
C SER A 344 -16.56 0.36 21.10
N GLN A 345 -15.98 -0.68 21.71
CA GLN A 345 -15.08 -0.58 22.87
C GLN A 345 -13.68 -0.06 22.52
N ALA A 346 -13.31 -0.05 21.23
CA ALA A 346 -12.02 0.48 20.77
C ALA A 346 -11.95 2.02 20.75
N PHE A 347 -13.04 2.72 21.08
CA PHE A 347 -13.10 4.17 21.16
C PHE A 347 -12.99 4.68 22.59
N ARG A 348 -12.46 5.90 22.74
CA ARG A 348 -12.58 6.62 24.01
C ARG A 348 -14.05 6.92 24.26
N PRO A 349 -14.63 6.47 25.40
CA PRO A 349 -16.06 6.62 25.67
C PRO A 349 -16.53 8.07 25.66
N ASN A 350 -17.74 8.28 25.17
CA ASN A 350 -18.47 9.53 25.28
C ASN A 350 -19.73 9.26 26.12
N PRO A 351 -19.92 9.92 27.29
CA PRO A 351 -21.07 9.69 28.15
C PRO A 351 -22.42 9.92 27.46
N ASP A 352 -22.47 10.82 26.47
CA ASP A 352 -23.68 11.20 25.75
C ASP A 352 -23.97 10.31 24.53
N LEU A 353 -23.14 9.28 24.26
CA LEU A 353 -23.25 8.45 23.05
C LEU A 353 -23.08 6.98 23.37
N ASN A 354 -24.13 6.21 23.15
CA ASN A 354 -24.00 4.72 23.12
C ASN A 354 -23.39 4.29 21.79
N ALA A 355 -22.07 4.09 21.76
CA ALA A 355 -21.34 3.74 20.55
C ALA A 355 -21.77 2.40 19.95
N GLU A 356 -22.11 1.40 20.79
CA GLU A 356 -22.55 0.07 20.34
C GLU A 356 -23.88 0.14 19.60
N ALA A 357 -24.86 0.84 20.17
CA ALA A 357 -26.16 1.04 19.52
C ALA A 357 -26.01 1.86 18.24
N ALA A 358 -25.25 2.97 18.31
CA ALA A 358 -25.04 3.85 17.18
C ALA A 358 -24.42 3.13 15.96
N LEU A 359 -23.43 2.24 16.16
CA LEU A 359 -22.80 1.49 15.05
C LEU A 359 -23.78 0.68 14.21
N GLY A 360 -24.81 0.11 14.83
CA GLY A 360 -25.87 -0.62 14.13
C GLY A 360 -26.82 0.28 13.33
N GLU A 361 -26.95 1.53 13.74
CA GLU A 361 -27.93 2.51 13.21
C GLU A 361 -27.35 3.50 12.19
N LEU A 362 -26.02 3.61 12.09
CA LEU A 362 -25.38 4.55 11.17
C LEU A 362 -25.91 4.38 9.73
N GLY A 363 -26.22 5.50 9.10
CA GLY A 363 -26.57 5.59 7.70
C GLY A 363 -25.33 5.66 6.79
N THR A 364 -25.57 5.66 5.48
CA THR A 364 -24.49 5.82 4.49
C THR A 364 -23.79 7.17 4.65
N GLY A 365 -22.46 7.10 4.83
CA GLY A 365 -21.62 8.28 5.04
C GLY A 365 -21.69 8.88 6.44
N GLU A 366 -22.37 8.22 7.39
CA GLU A 366 -22.20 8.46 8.81
C GLU A 366 -21.05 7.62 9.37
N VAL A 367 -20.41 8.15 10.40
CA VAL A 367 -19.29 7.49 11.09
C VAL A 367 -19.34 7.72 12.58
N LEU A 368 -18.81 6.79 13.34
CA LEU A 368 -18.21 7.08 14.63
C LEU A 368 -16.75 7.47 14.39
N VAL A 369 -16.36 8.62 14.89
CA VAL A 369 -15.02 9.18 14.68
C VAL A 369 -14.36 9.53 15.99
N SER A 370 -13.09 9.17 16.12
CA SER A 370 -12.17 9.58 17.17
C SER A 370 -10.81 9.82 16.52
N LEU A 371 -10.35 11.05 16.60
CA LEU A 371 -9.07 11.49 16.04
C LEU A 371 -8.15 11.88 17.18
N LEU A 372 -6.86 11.93 16.92
CA LEU A 372 -5.89 12.40 17.90
C LEU A 372 -5.91 13.93 17.97
N ASP A 373 -5.92 14.47 19.20
CA ASP A 373 -5.69 15.87 19.46
C ASP A 373 -4.22 16.29 19.27
N GLU A 374 -3.87 17.51 19.59
CA GLU A 374 -2.52 18.06 19.38
C GLU A 374 -1.48 17.41 20.30
N GLU A 375 -1.89 16.84 21.43
CA GLU A 375 -1.10 16.08 22.39
C GLU A 375 -0.98 14.59 22.00
N GLY A 376 -1.74 14.14 21.00
CA GLY A 376 -1.77 12.75 20.56
C GLY A 376 -2.69 11.87 21.40
N VAL A 377 -3.63 12.45 22.11
CA VAL A 377 -4.64 11.75 22.89
C VAL A 377 -5.90 11.54 22.02
N PRO A 378 -6.50 10.33 21.99
CA PRO A 378 -7.75 10.11 21.27
C PRO A 378 -8.87 11.00 21.82
N THR A 379 -9.58 11.71 20.95
CA THR A 379 -10.78 12.45 21.32
C THR A 379 -11.92 11.50 21.72
N MET A 380 -12.87 11.95 22.53
CA MET A 380 -14.10 11.20 22.79
C MET A 380 -14.81 10.91 21.47
N VAL A 381 -15.35 9.70 21.35
CA VAL A 381 -16.06 9.28 20.13
C VAL A 381 -17.25 10.18 19.84
N GLN A 382 -17.41 10.55 18.57
CA GLN A 382 -18.52 11.38 18.10
C GLN A 382 -19.21 10.70 16.91
N ARG A 383 -20.53 10.87 16.80
CA ARG A 383 -21.27 10.51 15.58
C ARG A 383 -21.29 11.71 14.65
N ALA A 384 -20.95 11.51 13.38
CA ALA A 384 -20.84 12.58 12.41
C ALA A 384 -21.05 12.11 10.98
N TYR A 385 -21.29 13.02 10.05
CA TYR A 385 -21.26 12.78 8.61
C TYR A 385 -19.88 13.11 8.04
N VAL A 386 -19.36 12.24 7.20
CA VAL A 386 -18.12 12.50 6.45
C VAL A 386 -18.39 13.58 5.40
N MET A 387 -17.45 14.51 5.26
CA MET A 387 -17.47 15.53 4.21
C MET A 387 -17.47 14.86 2.83
N PRO A 388 -18.14 15.44 1.83
CA PRO A 388 -18.08 14.88 0.49
C PRO A 388 -16.71 15.12 -0.14
N PRO A 389 -16.29 14.27 -1.10
CA PRO A 389 -15.08 14.51 -1.88
C PRO A 389 -15.31 15.61 -2.90
N ARG A 390 -14.23 16.20 -3.37
CA ARG A 390 -14.25 17.24 -4.42
C ARG A 390 -14.01 16.64 -5.79
N SER A 391 -13.42 15.45 -5.87
CA SER A 391 -13.20 14.71 -7.09
C SER A 391 -14.43 13.88 -7.51
N TYR A 392 -14.40 13.39 -8.75
CA TYR A 392 -15.45 12.52 -9.28
C TYR A 392 -15.53 11.20 -8.52
N LEU A 393 -16.73 10.79 -8.13
CA LEU A 393 -16.97 9.59 -7.31
C LEU A 393 -16.77 8.28 -8.06
N GLY A 394 -16.96 8.30 -9.39
CA GLY A 394 -16.82 7.13 -10.24
C GLY A 394 -15.38 6.82 -10.64
N THR A 395 -15.25 6.00 -11.68
CA THR A 395 -13.97 5.69 -12.34
C THR A 395 -13.74 6.63 -13.52
N CYS A 396 -12.47 6.94 -13.83
CA CYS A 396 -12.17 7.62 -15.08
C CYS A 396 -12.28 6.67 -16.29
N SER A 397 -12.48 7.22 -17.48
CA SER A 397 -12.47 6.42 -18.72
C SER A 397 -11.06 5.91 -19.04
N ASP A 398 -11.00 4.86 -19.88
CA ASP A 398 -9.71 4.32 -20.32
C ASP A 398 -8.89 5.32 -21.14
N GLU A 399 -9.56 6.24 -21.85
CA GLU A 399 -8.89 7.33 -22.57
C GLU A 399 -8.17 8.27 -21.60
N VAL A 400 -8.87 8.77 -20.58
CA VAL A 400 -8.31 9.66 -19.56
C VAL A 400 -7.13 8.97 -18.85
N ARG A 401 -7.30 7.69 -18.50
CA ARG A 401 -6.22 6.90 -17.89
C ARG A 401 -5.01 6.79 -18.81
N ARG A 402 -5.18 6.40 -20.07
CA ARG A 402 -4.08 6.27 -21.04
C ARG A 402 -3.36 7.59 -21.26
N GLN A 403 -4.11 8.67 -21.41
CA GLN A 403 -3.54 10.02 -21.54
C GLN A 403 -2.68 10.36 -20.32
N ALA A 404 -3.20 10.19 -19.11
CA ALA A 404 -2.46 10.46 -17.87
C ALA A 404 -1.17 9.62 -17.74
N ILE A 405 -1.20 8.34 -18.18
CA ILE A 405 -0.01 7.47 -18.21
C ILE A 405 1.02 8.00 -19.20
N GLN A 406 0.61 8.49 -20.37
CA GLN A 406 1.53 8.98 -21.40
C GLN A 406 2.12 10.36 -21.06
N GLU A 407 1.34 11.23 -20.43
CA GLU A 407 1.74 12.60 -20.10
C GLU A 407 2.58 12.71 -18.82
N THR A 408 2.61 11.66 -17.99
CA THR A 408 3.43 11.72 -16.76
C THR A 408 4.93 11.85 -17.10
N PRO A 409 5.69 12.69 -16.39
CA PRO A 409 7.14 12.80 -16.58
C PRO A 409 7.90 11.47 -16.42
N LEU A 410 7.31 10.52 -15.71
CA LEU A 410 7.89 9.22 -15.44
C LEU A 410 7.67 8.17 -16.55
N HIS A 411 6.85 8.50 -17.58
CA HIS A 411 6.57 7.57 -18.67
C HIS A 411 7.86 7.12 -19.37
N THR A 412 8.76 8.04 -19.73
CA THR A 412 10.02 7.72 -20.38
C THR A 412 10.92 6.83 -19.52
N LYS A 413 10.85 6.99 -18.19
CA LYS A 413 11.68 6.23 -17.24
C LYS A 413 11.18 4.78 -17.08
N TYR A 414 9.86 4.56 -17.00
CA TYR A 414 9.32 3.27 -16.57
C TYR A 414 8.54 2.48 -17.61
N ALA A 415 8.05 3.10 -18.70
CA ALA A 415 7.15 2.43 -19.64
C ALA A 415 7.78 1.23 -20.36
N LYS A 416 9.07 1.31 -20.69
CA LYS A 416 9.76 0.24 -21.40
C LYS A 416 10.66 -0.54 -20.46
N ALA A 417 10.57 -1.87 -20.54
CA ALA A 417 11.56 -2.75 -19.92
C ALA A 417 12.93 -2.60 -20.61
N ILE A 418 13.98 -2.68 -19.81
CA ILE A 418 15.36 -2.68 -20.27
C ILE A 418 15.89 -4.10 -20.01
N ASP A 419 16.42 -4.73 -21.05
CA ASP A 419 17.06 -6.04 -20.97
C ASP A 419 18.53 -5.84 -21.35
N ARG A 420 19.41 -5.86 -20.38
CA ARG A 420 20.86 -5.74 -20.59
C ARG A 420 21.58 -7.02 -20.22
N GLU A 421 22.80 -7.19 -20.70
CA GLU A 421 23.60 -8.36 -20.37
C GLU A 421 23.75 -8.52 -18.86
N SER A 422 23.39 -9.68 -18.34
CA SER A 422 23.31 -10.00 -16.92
C SER A 422 23.82 -11.42 -16.65
N ALA A 423 23.57 -11.99 -15.49
CA ALA A 423 24.05 -13.31 -15.11
C ALA A 423 23.65 -14.40 -16.14
N TYR A 424 22.42 -14.36 -16.63
CA TYR A 424 21.91 -15.34 -17.58
C TYR A 424 22.74 -15.38 -18.87
N GLU A 425 22.92 -14.25 -19.54
CA GLU A 425 23.64 -14.17 -20.82
C GLU A 425 25.12 -14.53 -20.64
N ILE A 426 25.74 -14.07 -19.55
CA ILE A 426 27.16 -14.37 -19.27
C ILE A 426 27.37 -15.87 -19.03
N LEU A 427 26.54 -16.50 -18.20
CA LEU A 427 26.61 -17.93 -17.91
C LEU A 427 26.36 -18.77 -19.17
N GLN A 428 25.39 -18.35 -19.99
CA GLN A 428 25.11 -19.04 -21.27
C GLN A 428 26.30 -18.99 -22.22
N LYS A 429 26.98 -17.85 -22.36
CA LYS A 429 28.20 -17.70 -23.15
C LYS A 429 29.33 -18.58 -22.62
N ARG A 430 29.54 -18.63 -21.31
CA ARG A 430 30.54 -19.47 -20.66
C ARG A 430 30.30 -20.97 -20.95
N ALA A 431 29.04 -21.42 -20.82
CA ALA A 431 28.67 -22.81 -21.11
C ALA A 431 28.89 -23.18 -22.59
N GLN A 432 28.56 -22.29 -23.52
CA GLN A 432 28.83 -22.49 -24.95
C GLN A 432 30.32 -22.58 -25.26
N GLN A 433 31.15 -21.75 -24.64
CA GLN A 433 32.61 -21.77 -24.81
C GLN A 433 33.20 -23.06 -24.24
N ALA A 434 32.73 -23.52 -23.07
CA ALA A 434 33.18 -24.79 -22.48
C ALA A 434 32.77 -26.01 -23.30
N ALA A 435 31.61 -25.98 -23.97
CA ALA A 435 31.18 -27.06 -24.86
C ALA A 435 31.90 -27.08 -26.22
N ALA A 436 32.50 -25.96 -26.62
CA ALA A 436 33.27 -25.85 -27.88
C ALA A 436 34.76 -26.13 -27.71
N ALA A 437 35.28 -26.17 -26.48
CA ALA A 437 36.66 -26.51 -26.12
C ALA A 437 36.82 -28.00 -25.81
#